data_bb09c7a834e0239a0430e59c84bf5935
#
_entry.id   bb09c7a834e0239a0430e59c84bf5935
#
_cell.length_a   1.000
_cell.length_b   1.000
_cell.length_c   1.000
_cell.angle_alpha   90.00
_cell.angle_beta   90.00
_cell.angle_gamma   90.00
#
_symmetry.space_group_name_H-M   'P 1'
#
loop_
_entity.id
_entity.type
_entity.pdbx_description
1 polymer ?
#
loop_
_entity_poly.entity_id
_entity_poly.type
_entity_poly.pdbx_seq_one_letter_code
_entity_poly.pdbx_strand_id
1 'polypeptide(L)' 'MNIKKAQRDVETIREIFMDLVNDPGDEELLDELDYYLRELQLDVYHLN' A
#
# COMPACT_ATOMS: atom_id res chain seq x y z
N MET A 1 -0.17 -6.61 -17.29
CA MET A 1 -0.60 -7.10 -16.00
C MET A 1 0.58 -7.49 -15.14
N ASN A 2 0.69 -6.94 -13.95
CA ASN A 2 1.84 -7.17 -13.09
C ASN A 2 1.40 -7.61 -11.68
N ILE A 3 1.14 -8.91 -11.57
CA ILE A 3 0.70 -9.51 -10.30
C ILE A 3 1.80 -9.38 -9.24
N LYS A 4 3.07 -9.49 -9.63
CA LYS A 4 4.17 -9.35 -8.68
C LYS A 4 4.23 -7.95 -8.08
N LYS A 5 3.95 -6.92 -8.89
CA LYS A 5 3.90 -5.56 -8.39
C LYS A 5 2.75 -5.39 -7.40
N ALA A 6 1.57 -5.92 -7.73
CA ALA A 6 0.42 -5.88 -6.83
C ALA A 6 0.72 -6.58 -5.51
N GLN A 7 1.38 -7.72 -5.55
CA GLN A 7 1.78 -8.45 -4.34
C GLN A 7 2.76 -7.63 -3.49
N ARG A 8 3.72 -6.95 -4.12
CA ARG A 8 4.64 -6.07 -3.41
C ARG A 8 3.91 -4.89 -2.75
N ASP A 9 2.95 -4.31 -3.46
CA ASP A 9 2.17 -3.21 -2.91
C ASP A 9 1.40 -3.67 -1.67
N VAL A 10 0.81 -4.87 -1.72
CA VAL A 10 0.11 -5.45 -0.57
C VAL A 10 1.07 -5.66 0.60
N GLU A 11 2.26 -6.19 0.36
CA GLU A 11 3.25 -6.38 1.41
C GLU A 11 3.70 -5.06 2.02
N THR A 12 3.93 -4.06 1.18
CA THR A 12 4.33 -2.72 1.66
C THR A 12 3.21 -2.10 2.49
N ILE A 13 1.97 -2.21 2.04
CA ILE A 13 0.81 -1.72 2.78
C ILE A 13 0.72 -2.39 4.15
N ARG A 14 0.96 -3.69 4.20
CA ARG A 14 0.94 -4.44 5.45
C ARG A 14 2.01 -3.94 6.42
N GLU A 15 3.23 -3.70 5.92
CA GLU A 15 4.31 -3.16 6.74
C GLU A 15 3.99 -1.78 7.27
N ILE A 16 3.45 -0.91 6.42
CA ILE A 16 3.04 0.44 6.82
C ILE A 16 1.96 0.35 7.90
N PHE A 17 1.01 -0.56 7.73
CA PHE A 17 -0.05 -0.76 8.70
C PHE A 17 0.51 -1.17 10.06
N MET A 18 1.49 -2.07 10.07
CA MET A 18 2.14 -2.50 11.32
C MET A 18 2.87 -1.34 12.00
N ASP A 19 3.53 -0.49 11.21
CA ASP A 19 4.19 0.70 11.73
C ASP A 19 3.16 1.67 12.33
N LEU A 20 2.00 1.83 11.68
CA LEU A 20 0.93 2.68 12.18
C LEU A 20 0.34 2.18 13.49
N VAL A 21 0.30 0.87 13.72
CA VAL A 21 -0.14 0.30 14.99
C VAL A 21 0.74 0.80 16.13
N ASN A 22 2.05 0.96 15.86
CA ASN A 22 3.00 1.45 16.85
C ASN A 22 3.04 2.98 16.93
N ASP A 23 2.68 3.67 15.85
CA ASP A 23 2.71 5.14 15.80
C ASP A 23 1.51 5.66 15.00
N PRO A 24 0.28 5.61 15.58
CA PRO A 24 -0.93 5.96 14.84
C PRO A 24 -1.05 7.44 14.47
N GLY A 25 -0.22 8.30 15.04
CA GLY A 25 -0.22 9.72 14.72
C GLY A 25 0.74 10.13 13.61
N ASP A 26 1.43 9.18 12.99
CA ASP A 26 2.44 9.48 11.97
C ASP A 26 1.78 9.77 10.63
N GLU A 27 1.74 11.07 10.26
CA GLU A 27 1.13 11.50 9.00
C GLU A 27 1.90 11.02 7.77
N GLU A 28 3.22 10.85 7.89
CA GLU A 28 4.02 10.34 6.78
C GLU A 28 3.63 8.91 6.43
N LEU A 29 3.38 8.08 7.44
CA LEU A 29 2.93 6.72 7.22
C LEU A 29 1.55 6.69 6.57
N LEU A 30 0.65 7.60 6.98
CA LEU A 30 -0.67 7.70 6.39
C LEU A 30 -0.59 8.11 4.92
N ASP A 31 0.30 9.04 4.57
CA ASP A 31 0.50 9.47 3.20
C ASP A 31 1.07 8.33 2.35
N GLU A 32 2.02 7.59 2.88
CA GLU A 32 2.58 6.42 2.19
C GLU A 32 1.52 5.35 1.96
N LEU A 33 0.70 5.10 2.96
CA LEU A 33 -0.38 4.13 2.85
C LEU A 33 -1.35 4.51 1.73
N ASP A 34 -1.74 5.78 1.67
CA ASP A 34 -2.62 6.28 0.62
C ASP A 34 -2.00 6.09 -0.77
N TYR A 35 -0.72 6.40 -0.89
CA TYR A 35 0.02 6.24 -2.15
C TYR A 35 -0.01 4.78 -2.63
N TYR A 36 0.32 3.85 -1.76
CA TYR A 36 0.37 2.43 -2.15
C TYR A 36 -1.01 1.84 -2.39
N LEU A 37 -2.03 2.33 -1.69
CA LEU A 37 -3.41 1.92 -1.96
C LEU A 37 -3.85 2.35 -3.36
N ARG A 38 -3.47 3.56 -3.78
CA ARG A 38 -3.76 4.05 -5.13
C ARG A 38 -3.02 3.23 -6.18
N GLU A 39 -1.76 2.91 -5.93
CA GLU A 39 -0.98 2.08 -6.84
C GLU A 39 -1.61 0.70 -6.99
N LEU A 40 -2.01 0.10 -5.88
CA LEU A 40 -2.67 -1.20 -5.91
C LEU A 40 -3.98 -1.13 -6.68
N GLN A 41 -4.75 -0.07 -6.50
CA GLN A 41 -6.01 0.11 -7.21
C GLN A 41 -5.78 0.16 -8.73
N LEU A 42 -4.75 0.87 -9.18
CA LEU A 42 -4.39 0.93 -10.58
C LEU A 42 -3.97 -0.44 -11.12
N ASP A 43 -3.19 -1.17 -10.35
CA ASP A 43 -2.77 -2.52 -10.75
C ASP A 43 -3.97 -3.44 -10.92
N VAL A 44 -4.94 -3.37 -10.02
CA VAL A 44 -6.16 -4.17 -10.11
C VAL A 44 -6.98 -3.79 -11.35
N TYR A 45 -7.08 -2.50 -11.65
CA TYR A 45 -7.75 -2.04 -12.87
C TYR A 45 -7.11 -2.62 -14.12
N HIS A 46 -5.79 -2.72 -14.14
CA HIS A 46 -5.07 -3.25 -15.29
C HIS A 46 -5.11 -4.77 -15.39
N LEU A 47 -5.58 -5.45 -14.36
CA LEU A 47 -5.76 -6.90 -14.38
C LEU A 47 -6.92 -7.33 -15.28
N ASN A 48 -7.83 -6.42 -15.54
CA ASN A 48 -8.99 -6.67 -16.39
C ASN A 48 -8.70 -6.19 -17.81
#